data_d7b2982f6f1990a37b830bd8faadc4e0
#
_entry.id   d7b2982f6f1990a37b830bd8faadc4e0
#
_cell.length_a   1.000
_cell.length_b   1.000
_cell.length_c   1.000
_cell.angle_alpha   90.00
_cell.angle_beta   90.00
_cell.angle_gamma   90.00
#
_symmetry.space_group_name_H-M   'P 1'
#
loop_
_entity.id
_entity.type
_entity.pdbx_description
1 polymer ?
#
loop_
_entity_poly.entity_id
_entity_poly.type
_entity_poly.pdbx_seq_one_letter_code
_entity_poly.pdbx_strand_id
1 'polypeptide(L)'
;MHFKWNYEPPTSERTAAAKELAEKIGMSPILADLLIQRGIKTESAAKRFFRPMLNELIDPFLMNDMDVAVDRLNDAMGRKERIMVYGDYDVDGCTAVALVYKFLQQFYSNIEYYIPDRYEEGYGISKKGLDIAAEHNVKLIIVLDCGIKAIDEISYAQSLGIDFIICDHHVPDEELPPAVAILNPKREDSTYPFKHLCGCGVGFKFMQAFAKNNGIPFSRLIPLLEFCAVSIAADIVSITGENRILAFHGLKQLNQNPSVGLKAIIEICGLTGRELTMSDIVFKIGPRINASGRMQNGTEAVDLLVEKDFNKALAEATHINEYNEQRKDVDKQMTEEANQIIEKLESQKHHNSIVLYDENWKKGVVGIVASRMTELYFRPTVVLTRSGDLATGSARSVAGYDIYDAVKSCRDILENFGGHTYAVGLSLPIENIPEFRRRFQQYVNEHILPEQTEATLEIEEEVDFKDITKKLHNDLKKFAPHGPDNPKPLFCTRNVYDYGTSKVVGRQQEHIKLELVDSNSSNVMNGIAFGQSQAARYIKSKRSFDIVYTIEENIYKRSEVQLQIEDIKPSEEL
;
A
#
# COMPACT_ATOMS: atom_id res chain seq x y z
N MET A 1 20.17 -2.50 12.51
CA MET A 1 18.97 -2.52 13.38
C MET A 1 18.94 -3.89 14.04
N HIS A 2 18.69 -3.99 15.33
CA HIS A 2 18.52 -5.29 15.98
C HIS A 2 17.03 -5.56 16.03
N PHE A 3 16.57 -6.61 15.33
CA PHE A 3 15.17 -7.02 15.38
C PHE A 3 14.92 -7.90 16.60
N LYS A 4 13.78 -7.73 17.26
CA LYS A 4 13.24 -8.76 18.15
C LYS A 4 12.61 -9.86 17.27
N TRP A 5 12.95 -11.11 17.54
CA TRP A 5 12.32 -12.24 16.86
C TRP A 5 11.17 -12.75 17.70
N ASN A 6 10.00 -12.79 17.11
CA ASN A 6 8.82 -13.37 17.72
C ASN A 6 8.47 -14.67 16.98
N TYR A 7 8.50 -15.78 17.70
CA TYR A 7 8.12 -17.08 17.18
C TYR A 7 7.28 -17.82 18.22
N GLU A 8 6.08 -18.19 17.84
CA GLU A 8 5.20 -19.01 18.66
C GLU A 8 5.15 -20.43 18.08
N PRO A 9 5.84 -21.42 18.70
CA PRO A 9 5.78 -22.79 18.27
C PRO A 9 4.35 -23.31 18.12
N PRO A 10 4.04 -24.15 17.13
CA PRO A 10 2.69 -24.67 16.96
C PRO A 10 2.27 -25.52 18.16
N THR A 11 1.06 -25.30 18.66
CA THR A 11 0.45 -26.18 19.64
C THR A 11 0.19 -27.56 19.05
N SER A 12 0.03 -28.58 19.91
CA SER A 12 -0.31 -29.94 19.45
C SER A 12 -1.60 -29.97 18.64
N GLU A 13 -2.58 -29.13 18.97
CA GLU A 13 -3.84 -28.97 18.24
C GLU A 13 -3.59 -28.36 16.84
N ARG A 14 -2.80 -27.28 16.75
CA ARG A 14 -2.46 -26.66 15.47
C ARG A 14 -1.68 -27.62 14.58
N THR A 15 -0.72 -28.35 15.13
CA THR A 15 0.05 -29.37 14.42
C THR A 15 -0.84 -30.49 13.85
N ALA A 16 -1.81 -30.98 14.65
CA ALA A 16 -2.74 -32.01 14.20
C ALA A 16 -3.66 -31.50 13.08
N ALA A 17 -4.20 -30.28 13.23
CA ALA A 17 -5.02 -29.64 12.21
C ALA A 17 -4.24 -29.38 10.91
N ALA A 18 -2.97 -28.99 11.01
CA ALA A 18 -2.09 -28.80 9.84
C ALA A 18 -1.86 -30.10 9.08
N LYS A 19 -1.62 -31.21 9.78
CA LYS A 19 -1.47 -32.53 9.15
C LYS A 19 -2.74 -32.98 8.42
N GLU A 20 -3.90 -32.84 9.08
CA GLU A 20 -5.19 -33.19 8.48
C GLU A 20 -5.49 -32.35 7.23
N LEU A 21 -5.26 -31.03 7.30
CA LEU A 21 -5.44 -30.13 6.15
C LEU A 21 -4.46 -30.48 5.02
N ALA A 22 -3.18 -30.73 5.35
CA ALA A 22 -2.13 -31.09 4.40
C ALA A 22 -2.51 -32.33 3.56
N GLU A 23 -3.03 -33.39 4.21
CA GLU A 23 -3.50 -34.60 3.53
C GLU A 23 -4.66 -34.30 2.56
N LYS A 24 -5.64 -33.47 2.99
CA LYS A 24 -6.80 -33.08 2.16
C LYS A 24 -6.43 -32.28 0.93
N ILE A 25 -5.45 -31.37 1.05
CA ILE A 25 -5.07 -30.46 -0.04
C ILE A 25 -3.85 -30.95 -0.84
N GLY A 26 -3.18 -32.02 -0.41
CA GLY A 26 -2.00 -32.59 -1.08
C GLY A 26 -0.74 -31.72 -1.00
N MET A 27 -0.58 -30.94 0.09
CA MET A 27 0.55 -30.05 0.33
C MET A 27 1.36 -30.50 1.56
N SER A 28 2.50 -29.84 1.83
CA SER A 28 3.27 -30.12 3.03
C SER A 28 2.57 -29.61 4.30
N PRO A 29 2.81 -30.22 5.49
CA PRO A 29 2.29 -29.71 6.76
C PRO A 29 2.72 -28.27 7.05
N ILE A 30 3.93 -27.86 6.68
CA ILE A 30 4.42 -26.49 6.78
C ILE A 30 3.46 -25.50 6.09
N LEU A 31 3.08 -25.79 4.83
CA LEU A 31 2.18 -24.92 4.08
C LEU A 31 0.74 -24.93 4.62
N ALA A 32 0.31 -26.07 5.15
CA ALA A 32 -0.99 -26.16 5.79
C ALA A 32 -1.03 -25.37 7.11
N ASP A 33 0.06 -25.35 7.87
CA ASP A 33 0.16 -24.54 9.07
C ASP A 33 0.13 -23.04 8.72
N LEU A 34 0.86 -22.60 7.70
CA LEU A 34 0.78 -21.21 7.19
C LEU A 34 -0.65 -20.80 6.78
N LEU A 35 -1.44 -21.72 6.21
CA LEU A 35 -2.86 -21.46 5.90
C LEU A 35 -3.70 -21.31 7.17
N ILE A 36 -3.46 -22.19 8.17
CA ILE A 36 -4.19 -22.14 9.44
C ILE A 36 -3.91 -20.84 10.18
N GLN A 37 -2.67 -20.36 10.19
CA GLN A 37 -2.29 -19.07 10.76
C GLN A 37 -3.04 -17.92 10.09
N ARG A 38 -3.36 -18.02 8.80
CA ARG A 38 -4.21 -17.08 8.04
C ARG A 38 -5.72 -17.33 8.20
N GLY A 39 -6.13 -18.16 9.16
CA GLY A 39 -7.54 -18.49 9.39
C GLY A 39 -8.15 -19.46 8.38
N ILE A 40 -7.35 -20.05 7.47
CA ILE A 40 -7.81 -20.95 6.40
C ILE A 40 -7.71 -22.38 6.91
N LYS A 41 -8.81 -22.92 7.46
CA LYS A 41 -8.84 -24.18 8.20
C LYS A 41 -9.50 -25.35 7.43
N THR A 42 -10.07 -25.09 6.26
CA THR A 42 -10.81 -26.13 5.50
C THR A 42 -10.29 -26.27 4.08
N GLU A 43 -10.44 -27.46 3.50
CA GLU A 43 -10.10 -27.75 2.11
C GLU A 43 -10.78 -26.77 1.13
N SER A 44 -12.06 -26.46 1.35
CA SER A 44 -12.82 -25.53 0.50
C SER A 44 -12.24 -24.11 0.59
N ALA A 45 -11.89 -23.62 1.80
CA ALA A 45 -11.27 -22.32 1.98
C ALA A 45 -9.88 -22.27 1.35
N ALA A 46 -9.07 -23.33 1.48
CA ALA A 46 -7.76 -23.42 0.85
C ALA A 46 -7.85 -23.41 -0.68
N LYS A 47 -8.84 -24.11 -1.26
CA LYS A 47 -9.08 -24.08 -2.71
C LYS A 47 -9.43 -22.66 -3.19
N ARG A 48 -10.30 -21.94 -2.49
CA ARG A 48 -10.63 -20.54 -2.81
C ARG A 48 -9.42 -19.62 -2.67
N PHE A 49 -8.63 -19.80 -1.61
CA PHE A 49 -7.41 -19.02 -1.40
C PHE A 49 -6.41 -19.18 -2.55
N PHE A 50 -6.15 -20.40 -3.01
CA PHE A 50 -5.21 -20.68 -4.09
C PHE A 50 -5.76 -20.42 -5.50
N ARG A 51 -7.07 -20.38 -5.66
CA ARG A 51 -7.76 -20.16 -6.93
C ARG A 51 -8.92 -19.19 -6.73
N PRO A 52 -8.63 -17.90 -6.46
CA PRO A 52 -9.70 -16.91 -6.34
C PRO A 52 -10.50 -16.83 -7.63
N MET A 53 -11.83 -16.81 -7.55
CA MET A 53 -12.71 -16.81 -8.71
C MET A 53 -13.54 -15.52 -8.77
N LEU A 54 -13.67 -14.92 -9.96
CA LEU A 54 -14.43 -13.67 -10.18
C LEU A 54 -15.93 -13.81 -9.85
N ASN A 55 -16.50 -15.00 -9.93
CA ASN A 55 -17.88 -15.28 -9.55
C ASN A 55 -18.10 -15.36 -8.02
N GLU A 56 -17.03 -15.28 -7.22
CA GLU A 56 -17.06 -15.20 -5.77
C GLU A 56 -17.03 -13.74 -5.26
N LEU A 57 -16.95 -12.77 -6.18
CA LEU A 57 -17.13 -11.36 -5.81
C LEU A 57 -18.52 -11.14 -5.23
N ILE A 58 -18.58 -10.40 -4.13
CA ILE A 58 -19.81 -10.08 -3.40
C ILE A 58 -20.77 -9.30 -4.32
N ASP A 59 -22.07 -9.54 -4.19
CA ASP A 59 -23.05 -8.76 -4.96
C ASP A 59 -22.91 -7.27 -4.63
N PRO A 60 -22.63 -6.39 -5.63
CA PRO A 60 -22.45 -4.97 -5.39
C PRO A 60 -23.69 -4.30 -4.79
N PHE A 61 -24.89 -4.82 -5.04
CA PHE A 61 -26.14 -4.28 -4.50
C PHE A 61 -26.34 -4.51 -2.99
N LEU A 62 -25.41 -5.24 -2.33
CA LEU A 62 -25.37 -5.30 -0.86
C LEU A 62 -24.73 -4.05 -0.24
N MET A 63 -24.09 -3.19 -1.04
CA MET A 63 -23.56 -1.91 -0.57
C MET A 63 -24.70 -0.88 -0.52
N ASN A 64 -24.80 -0.18 0.61
CA ASN A 64 -25.82 0.85 0.81
C ASN A 64 -25.80 1.86 -0.34
N ASP A 65 -26.96 2.36 -0.74
CA ASP A 65 -27.21 3.36 -1.79
C ASP A 65 -26.77 2.92 -3.20
N MET A 66 -26.36 1.65 -3.42
CA MET A 66 -25.87 1.19 -4.73
C MET A 66 -26.96 1.26 -5.81
N ASP A 67 -28.20 0.93 -5.48
CA ASP A 67 -29.35 1.05 -6.36
C ASP A 67 -29.64 2.52 -6.73
N VAL A 68 -29.63 3.41 -5.73
CA VAL A 68 -29.81 4.86 -5.93
C VAL A 68 -28.70 5.43 -6.82
N ALA A 69 -27.45 5.00 -6.60
CA ALA A 69 -26.30 5.44 -7.40
C ALA A 69 -26.45 5.01 -8.87
N VAL A 70 -26.84 3.75 -9.11
CA VAL A 70 -27.06 3.22 -10.46
C VAL A 70 -28.21 3.94 -11.16
N ASP A 71 -29.32 4.17 -10.47
CA ASP A 71 -30.48 4.87 -11.02
C ASP A 71 -30.13 6.32 -11.36
N ARG A 72 -29.41 7.05 -10.47
CA ARG A 72 -28.98 8.42 -10.75
C ARG A 72 -28.04 8.52 -11.95
N LEU A 73 -27.12 7.55 -12.10
CA LEU A 73 -26.23 7.49 -13.26
C LEU A 73 -26.99 7.22 -14.55
N ASN A 74 -27.94 6.27 -14.54
CA ASN A 74 -28.82 6.00 -15.67
C ASN A 74 -29.64 7.22 -16.07
N ASP A 75 -30.18 7.94 -15.09
CA ASP A 75 -30.92 9.19 -15.30
C ASP A 75 -30.05 10.27 -15.95
N ALA A 76 -28.82 10.46 -15.46
CA ALA A 76 -27.88 11.41 -16.03
C ALA A 76 -27.58 11.09 -17.51
N MET A 77 -27.32 9.83 -17.81
CA MET A 77 -27.06 9.39 -19.19
C MET A 77 -28.32 9.55 -20.07
N GLY A 78 -29.50 9.20 -19.56
CA GLY A 78 -30.76 9.35 -20.26
C GLY A 78 -31.13 10.80 -20.58
N ARG A 79 -30.84 11.72 -19.67
CA ARG A 79 -31.01 13.18 -19.82
C ARG A 79 -29.88 13.86 -20.56
N LYS A 80 -28.83 13.11 -20.94
CA LYS A 80 -27.61 13.64 -21.58
C LYS A 80 -26.89 14.69 -20.72
N GLU A 81 -26.94 14.57 -19.43
CA GLU A 81 -26.27 15.44 -18.48
C GLU A 81 -24.75 15.28 -18.59
N ARG A 82 -23.99 16.35 -18.38
CA ARG A 82 -22.53 16.25 -18.30
C ARG A 82 -22.12 15.64 -16.97
N ILE A 83 -21.27 14.61 -17.04
CA ILE A 83 -20.79 13.86 -15.88
C ILE A 83 -19.31 14.16 -15.69
N MET A 84 -18.89 14.44 -14.45
CA MET A 84 -17.48 14.56 -14.08
C MET A 84 -17.09 13.40 -13.16
N VAL A 85 -16.00 12.73 -13.50
CA VAL A 85 -15.35 11.73 -12.63
C VAL A 85 -14.24 12.44 -11.87
N TYR A 86 -14.40 12.58 -10.57
CA TYR A 86 -13.51 13.33 -9.69
C TYR A 86 -12.75 12.36 -8.78
N GLY A 87 -11.46 12.51 -8.58
CA GLY A 87 -10.72 11.65 -7.65
C GLY A 87 -9.56 12.37 -6.98
N ASP A 88 -8.95 11.73 -5.98
CA ASP A 88 -7.73 12.24 -5.38
C ASP A 88 -6.51 12.06 -6.30
N TYR A 89 -5.43 12.74 -5.97
CA TYR A 89 -4.19 12.82 -6.78
C TYR A 89 -3.21 11.68 -6.55
N ASP A 90 -3.50 10.72 -5.68
CA ASP A 90 -2.63 9.56 -5.43
C ASP A 90 -2.94 8.40 -6.38
N VAL A 91 -2.28 7.24 -6.17
CA VAL A 91 -2.46 6.08 -7.05
C VAL A 91 -3.88 5.52 -6.97
N ASP A 92 -4.48 5.47 -5.78
CA ASP A 92 -5.83 4.94 -5.62
C ASP A 92 -6.84 5.84 -6.33
N GLY A 93 -6.83 7.15 -6.06
CA GLY A 93 -7.69 8.11 -6.73
C GLY A 93 -7.50 8.13 -8.25
N CYS A 94 -6.25 8.23 -8.74
CA CYS A 94 -5.97 8.25 -10.18
C CYS A 94 -6.40 6.96 -10.90
N THR A 95 -6.17 5.78 -10.30
CA THR A 95 -6.60 4.50 -10.90
C THR A 95 -8.10 4.31 -10.84
N ALA A 96 -8.76 4.78 -9.76
CA ALA A 96 -10.21 4.77 -9.64
C ALA A 96 -10.87 5.63 -10.74
N VAL A 97 -10.37 6.85 -10.93
CA VAL A 97 -10.82 7.75 -12.01
C VAL A 97 -10.60 7.10 -13.38
N ALA A 98 -9.40 6.57 -13.64
CA ALA A 98 -9.10 5.90 -14.90
C ALA A 98 -10.04 4.72 -15.17
N LEU A 99 -10.33 3.90 -14.14
CA LEU A 99 -11.23 2.76 -14.22
C LEU A 99 -12.65 3.20 -14.61
N VAL A 100 -13.24 4.11 -13.83
CA VAL A 100 -14.63 4.54 -14.01
C VAL A 100 -14.80 5.30 -15.32
N TYR A 101 -13.87 6.22 -15.64
CA TYR A 101 -13.87 6.97 -16.88
C TYR A 101 -13.75 6.07 -18.12
N LYS A 102 -12.76 5.15 -18.15
CA LYS A 102 -12.57 4.21 -19.28
C LYS A 102 -13.78 3.28 -19.46
N PHE A 103 -14.43 2.88 -18.37
CA PHE A 103 -15.62 2.05 -18.47
C PHE A 103 -16.80 2.82 -19.05
N LEU A 104 -17.15 3.97 -18.47
CA LEU A 104 -18.29 4.76 -18.88
C LEU A 104 -18.12 5.38 -20.27
N GLN A 105 -16.91 5.79 -20.65
CA GLN A 105 -16.63 6.36 -21.97
C GLN A 105 -16.98 5.40 -23.13
N GLN A 106 -17.07 4.08 -22.88
CA GLN A 106 -17.52 3.12 -23.88
C GLN A 106 -18.99 3.30 -24.26
N PHE A 107 -19.80 3.87 -23.38
CA PHE A 107 -21.25 3.98 -23.50
C PHE A 107 -21.74 5.42 -23.51
N TYR A 108 -20.93 6.35 -23.02
CA TYR A 108 -21.32 7.74 -22.82
C TYR A 108 -20.18 8.71 -23.11
N SER A 109 -20.40 9.64 -24.02
CA SER A 109 -19.35 10.57 -24.48
C SER A 109 -19.32 11.92 -23.77
N ASN A 110 -20.43 12.30 -23.06
CA ASN A 110 -20.52 13.58 -22.34
C ASN A 110 -19.98 13.43 -20.91
N ILE A 111 -18.73 12.98 -20.82
CA ILE A 111 -18.04 12.66 -19.57
C ILE A 111 -16.62 13.25 -19.59
N GLU A 112 -16.20 13.81 -18.49
CA GLU A 112 -14.85 14.33 -18.25
C GLU A 112 -14.33 13.88 -16.89
N TYR A 113 -13.06 14.13 -16.58
CA TYR A 113 -12.49 13.85 -15.27
C TYR A 113 -11.75 15.06 -14.70
N TYR A 114 -11.55 15.05 -13.39
CA TYR A 114 -10.86 16.10 -12.66
C TYR A 114 -10.05 15.53 -11.50
N ILE A 115 -8.81 15.99 -11.35
CA ILE A 115 -7.94 15.70 -10.21
C ILE A 115 -7.51 17.05 -9.60
N PRO A 116 -7.72 17.27 -8.29
CA PRO A 116 -7.34 18.52 -7.65
C PRO A 116 -5.82 18.67 -7.55
N ASP A 117 -5.34 19.90 -7.60
CA ASP A 117 -3.93 20.21 -7.38
C ASP A 117 -3.58 20.12 -5.89
N ARG A 118 -2.62 19.28 -5.54
CA ARG A 118 -2.16 19.06 -4.15
C ARG A 118 -1.72 20.34 -3.45
N TYR A 119 -1.13 21.28 -4.18
CA TYR A 119 -0.51 22.48 -3.61
C TYR A 119 -1.50 23.64 -3.51
N GLU A 120 -2.32 23.84 -4.54
CA GLU A 120 -3.28 24.92 -4.63
C GLU A 120 -4.62 24.59 -3.98
N GLU A 121 -5.08 23.34 -4.10
CA GLU A 121 -6.43 22.92 -3.71
C GLU A 121 -6.44 22.01 -2.47
N GLY A 122 -5.36 21.28 -2.23
CA GLY A 122 -5.28 20.34 -1.11
C GLY A 122 -5.80 18.96 -1.44
N TYR A 123 -6.21 18.22 -0.40
CA TYR A 123 -6.75 16.86 -0.49
C TYR A 123 -8.28 16.89 -0.63
N GLY A 124 -8.81 16.02 -1.48
CA GLY A 124 -10.24 15.80 -1.61
C GLY A 124 -10.97 16.81 -2.49
N ILE A 125 -12.25 17.04 -2.23
CA ILE A 125 -13.09 17.92 -3.03
C ILE A 125 -12.70 19.38 -2.76
N SER A 126 -12.43 20.16 -3.82
CA SER A 126 -12.06 21.57 -3.73
C SER A 126 -13.16 22.48 -4.28
N LYS A 127 -13.29 23.68 -3.71
CA LYS A 127 -14.20 24.69 -4.24
C LYS A 127 -13.85 25.06 -5.69
N LYS A 128 -12.56 25.16 -6.03
CA LYS A 128 -12.08 25.44 -7.39
C LYS A 128 -12.56 24.36 -8.38
N GLY A 129 -12.44 23.08 -8.02
CA GLY A 129 -12.94 21.97 -8.83
C GLY A 129 -14.45 22.02 -9.03
N LEU A 130 -15.21 22.44 -8.00
CA LEU A 130 -16.67 22.63 -8.09
C LEU A 130 -17.05 23.81 -8.98
N ASP A 131 -16.34 24.92 -8.89
CA ASP A 131 -16.56 26.09 -9.76
C ASP A 131 -16.30 25.73 -11.23
N ILE A 132 -15.23 24.97 -11.53
CA ILE A 132 -14.93 24.45 -12.87
C ILE A 132 -16.07 23.50 -13.34
N ALA A 133 -16.55 22.60 -12.48
CA ALA A 133 -17.67 21.73 -12.82
C ALA A 133 -18.93 22.52 -13.17
N ALA A 134 -19.22 23.61 -12.44
CA ALA A 134 -20.33 24.50 -12.72
C ALA A 134 -20.17 25.24 -14.05
N GLU A 135 -18.97 25.78 -14.34
CA GLU A 135 -18.63 26.43 -15.61
C GLU A 135 -18.79 25.48 -16.81
N HIS A 136 -18.45 24.21 -16.63
CA HIS A 136 -18.62 23.16 -17.64
C HIS A 136 -20.06 22.63 -17.74
N ASN A 137 -21.02 23.14 -16.95
CA ASN A 137 -22.39 22.67 -16.85
C ASN A 137 -22.52 21.20 -16.44
N VAL A 138 -21.64 20.71 -15.58
CA VAL A 138 -21.72 19.39 -14.98
C VAL A 138 -22.99 19.29 -14.12
N LYS A 139 -23.67 18.16 -14.15
CA LYS A 139 -24.89 17.89 -13.37
C LYS A 139 -24.71 16.73 -12.39
N LEU A 140 -23.73 15.87 -12.64
CA LEU A 140 -23.40 14.75 -11.78
C LEU A 140 -21.88 14.66 -11.62
N ILE A 141 -21.40 14.64 -10.38
CA ILE A 141 -20.03 14.29 -10.05
C ILE A 141 -20.00 12.90 -9.41
N ILE A 142 -19.20 12.00 -9.98
CA ILE A 142 -18.83 10.72 -9.37
C ILE A 142 -17.49 10.93 -8.72
N VAL A 143 -17.47 10.98 -7.40
CA VAL A 143 -16.25 11.19 -6.63
C VAL A 143 -15.67 9.86 -6.17
N LEU A 144 -14.36 9.68 -6.27
CA LEU A 144 -13.65 8.43 -6.04
C LEU A 144 -12.50 8.65 -5.05
N ASP A 145 -12.37 7.76 -4.08
CA ASP A 145 -11.29 7.74 -3.11
C ASP A 145 -11.19 8.99 -2.21
N CYS A 146 -12.24 9.76 -2.14
CA CYS A 146 -12.38 10.91 -1.25
C CYS A 146 -13.85 11.32 -1.14
N GLY A 147 -14.12 12.35 -0.33
CA GLY A 147 -15.44 13.00 -0.29
C GLY A 147 -16.34 12.60 0.87
N ILE A 148 -16.05 11.51 1.60
CA ILE A 148 -16.91 11.04 2.70
C ILE A 148 -17.04 12.06 3.85
N LYS A 149 -16.13 13.03 3.95
CA LYS A 149 -16.11 14.08 4.97
C LYS A 149 -16.39 15.48 4.41
N ALA A 150 -16.67 15.60 3.11
CA ALA A 150 -16.81 16.87 2.41
C ALA A 150 -18.23 17.45 2.49
N ILE A 151 -18.73 17.71 3.71
CA ILE A 151 -20.12 18.19 3.95
C ILE A 151 -20.33 19.56 3.34
N ASP A 152 -19.43 20.52 3.60
CA ASP A 152 -19.56 21.90 3.16
C ASP A 152 -19.41 22.04 1.64
N GLU A 153 -18.45 21.31 1.06
CA GLU A 153 -18.20 21.30 -0.38
C GLU A 153 -19.39 20.73 -1.17
N ILE A 154 -19.96 19.62 -0.69
CA ILE A 154 -21.12 19.01 -1.35
C ILE A 154 -22.37 19.86 -1.17
N SER A 155 -22.56 20.49 -0.01
CA SER A 155 -23.64 21.47 0.20
C SER A 155 -23.49 22.65 -0.74
N TYR A 156 -22.27 23.15 -0.95
CA TYR A 156 -21.99 24.19 -1.93
C TYR A 156 -22.34 23.74 -3.36
N ALA A 157 -21.91 22.56 -3.76
CA ALA A 157 -22.21 21.98 -5.08
C ALA A 157 -23.72 21.82 -5.33
N GLN A 158 -24.48 21.41 -4.32
CA GLN A 158 -25.95 21.37 -4.42
C GLN A 158 -26.54 22.74 -4.72
N SER A 159 -26.00 23.82 -4.15
CA SER A 159 -26.44 25.19 -4.46
C SER A 159 -26.20 25.58 -5.92
N LEU A 160 -25.22 24.90 -6.58
CA LEU A 160 -24.92 25.05 -8.02
C LEU A 160 -25.74 24.09 -8.91
N GLY A 161 -26.58 23.25 -8.32
CA GLY A 161 -27.41 22.27 -9.02
C GLY A 161 -26.60 21.09 -9.56
N ILE A 162 -25.58 20.66 -8.81
CA ILE A 162 -24.71 19.52 -9.10
C ILE A 162 -24.97 18.42 -8.06
N ASP A 163 -25.30 17.24 -8.51
CA ASP A 163 -25.47 16.04 -7.68
C ASP A 163 -24.17 15.26 -7.50
N PHE A 164 -24.08 14.52 -6.40
CA PHE A 164 -22.90 13.71 -6.05
C PHE A 164 -23.24 12.24 -5.84
N ILE A 165 -22.38 11.36 -6.39
CA ILE A 165 -22.25 9.96 -5.99
C ILE A 165 -20.85 9.79 -5.40
N ILE A 166 -20.76 9.42 -4.13
CA ILE A 166 -19.47 9.21 -3.44
C ILE A 166 -19.12 7.74 -3.46
N CYS A 167 -17.92 7.42 -3.94
CA CYS A 167 -17.31 6.09 -3.92
C CYS A 167 -16.02 6.19 -3.09
N ASP A 168 -16.12 5.99 -1.79
CA ASP A 168 -15.01 6.20 -0.86
C ASP A 168 -14.84 5.01 0.09
N HIS A 169 -13.67 4.85 0.67
CA HIS A 169 -13.33 3.79 1.61
C HIS A 169 -12.76 4.31 2.93
N HIS A 170 -12.61 5.62 3.07
CA HIS A 170 -12.17 6.24 4.31
C HIS A 170 -13.23 6.13 5.41
N VAL A 171 -12.81 6.18 6.65
CA VAL A 171 -13.72 6.12 7.80
C VAL A 171 -14.56 7.39 7.84
N PRO A 172 -15.91 7.28 7.80
CA PRO A 172 -16.80 8.42 7.92
C PRO A 172 -16.70 9.11 9.28
N ASP A 173 -17.08 10.38 9.33
CA ASP A 173 -17.42 11.05 10.57
C ASP A 173 -18.87 10.73 10.99
N GLU A 174 -19.34 11.26 12.14
CA GLU A 174 -20.71 11.02 12.64
C GLU A 174 -21.79 11.50 11.65
N GLU A 175 -21.53 12.62 10.96
CA GLU A 175 -22.41 13.19 9.95
C GLU A 175 -21.89 12.85 8.54
N LEU A 176 -22.81 12.35 7.69
CA LEU A 176 -22.50 12.06 6.30
C LEU A 176 -22.82 13.27 5.40
N PRO A 177 -22.02 13.49 4.32
CA PRO A 177 -22.28 14.57 3.39
C PRO A 177 -23.63 14.40 2.66
N PRO A 178 -24.29 15.48 2.25
CA PRO A 178 -25.61 15.43 1.62
C PRO A 178 -25.53 15.02 0.13
N ALA A 179 -24.89 13.90 -0.18
CA ALA A 179 -24.82 13.33 -1.52
C ALA A 179 -26.08 12.53 -1.87
N VAL A 180 -26.36 12.35 -3.16
CA VAL A 180 -27.47 11.53 -3.64
C VAL A 180 -27.27 10.06 -3.24
N ALA A 181 -26.03 9.57 -3.32
CA ALA A 181 -25.65 8.23 -2.91
C ALA A 181 -24.24 8.21 -2.33
N ILE A 182 -24.02 7.38 -1.31
CA ILE A 182 -22.73 7.22 -0.64
C ILE A 182 -22.37 5.73 -0.59
N LEU A 183 -21.48 5.33 -1.51
CA LEU A 183 -20.94 3.99 -1.59
C LEU A 183 -19.68 3.90 -0.74
N ASN A 184 -19.82 3.43 0.50
CA ASN A 184 -18.69 3.26 1.41
C ASN A 184 -18.93 2.04 2.31
N PRO A 185 -18.08 1.01 2.24
CA PRO A 185 -18.27 -0.20 3.05
C PRO A 185 -18.05 0.03 4.55
N LYS A 186 -17.41 1.14 4.96
CA LYS A 186 -17.10 1.46 6.35
C LYS A 186 -18.14 2.35 7.05
N ARG A 187 -19.23 2.70 6.36
CA ARG A 187 -20.35 3.40 7.03
C ARG A 187 -20.85 2.57 8.20
N GLU A 188 -21.29 3.22 9.25
CA GLU A 188 -21.84 2.56 10.44
C GLU A 188 -23.06 1.68 10.11
N ASP A 189 -23.94 2.16 9.24
CA ASP A 189 -25.13 1.44 8.77
C ASP A 189 -24.84 0.43 7.66
N SER A 190 -23.60 0.28 7.22
CA SER A 190 -23.24 -0.61 6.11
C SER A 190 -23.31 -2.08 6.50
N THR A 191 -24.10 -2.85 5.73
CA THR A 191 -24.17 -4.31 5.82
C THR A 191 -23.25 -5.03 4.83
N TYR A 192 -22.46 -4.29 4.05
CA TYR A 192 -21.54 -4.88 3.10
C TYR A 192 -20.51 -5.76 3.79
N PRO A 193 -20.36 -7.04 3.39
CA PRO A 193 -19.59 -8.01 4.19
C PRO A 193 -18.09 -7.74 4.25
N PHE A 194 -17.52 -7.02 3.27
CA PHE A 194 -16.09 -6.75 3.17
C PHE A 194 -15.78 -5.26 3.32
N LYS A 195 -15.13 -4.88 4.43
CA LYS A 195 -14.90 -3.47 4.81
C LYS A 195 -13.59 -2.88 4.26
N HIS A 196 -12.72 -3.68 3.61
CA HIS A 196 -11.35 -3.31 3.29
C HIS A 196 -11.11 -3.01 1.81
N LEU A 197 -12.16 -2.73 1.03
CA LEU A 197 -11.98 -2.26 -0.35
C LEU A 197 -11.14 -0.98 -0.37
N CYS A 198 -10.26 -0.82 -1.39
CA CYS A 198 -9.66 0.45 -1.74
C CYS A 198 -10.66 1.34 -2.50
N GLY A 199 -10.36 2.64 -2.68
CA GLY A 199 -11.24 3.56 -3.40
C GLY A 199 -11.53 3.11 -4.84
N CYS A 200 -10.51 2.63 -5.56
CA CYS A 200 -10.68 2.01 -6.88
C CYS A 200 -11.56 0.75 -6.83
N GLY A 201 -11.44 -0.04 -5.76
CA GLY A 201 -12.30 -1.20 -5.52
C GLY A 201 -13.77 -0.82 -5.35
N VAL A 202 -14.07 0.26 -4.63
CA VAL A 202 -15.45 0.78 -4.50
C VAL A 202 -15.96 1.28 -5.86
N GLY A 203 -15.15 2.02 -6.61
CA GLY A 203 -15.48 2.44 -7.98
C GLY A 203 -15.73 1.24 -8.91
N PHE A 204 -14.94 0.17 -8.79
CA PHE A 204 -15.16 -1.07 -9.52
C PHE A 204 -16.52 -1.71 -9.16
N LYS A 205 -16.88 -1.75 -7.89
CA LYS A 205 -18.19 -2.29 -7.43
C LYS A 205 -19.34 -1.47 -8.00
N PHE A 206 -19.19 -0.15 -8.09
CA PHE A 206 -20.20 0.70 -8.73
C PHE A 206 -20.34 0.37 -10.23
N MET A 207 -19.23 0.24 -10.94
CA MET A 207 -19.29 -0.16 -12.37
C MET A 207 -19.82 -1.59 -12.55
N GLN A 208 -19.55 -2.50 -11.61
CA GLN A 208 -20.11 -3.86 -11.61
C GLN A 208 -21.65 -3.82 -11.45
N ALA A 209 -22.15 -3.00 -10.54
CA ALA A 209 -23.59 -2.82 -10.34
C ALA A 209 -24.25 -2.21 -11.57
N PHE A 210 -23.66 -1.14 -12.12
CA PHE A 210 -24.15 -0.50 -13.32
C PHE A 210 -24.18 -1.47 -14.52
N ALA A 211 -23.11 -2.25 -14.72
CA ALA A 211 -23.05 -3.26 -15.77
C ALA A 211 -24.16 -4.33 -15.60
N LYS A 212 -24.32 -4.84 -14.37
CA LYS A 212 -25.34 -5.85 -14.06
C LYS A 212 -26.74 -5.33 -14.32
N ASN A 213 -27.05 -4.09 -13.90
CA ASN A 213 -28.36 -3.45 -14.09
C ASN A 213 -28.68 -3.21 -15.57
N ASN A 214 -27.68 -2.86 -16.38
CA ASN A 214 -27.85 -2.52 -17.79
C ASN A 214 -27.58 -3.70 -18.75
N GLY A 215 -27.43 -4.94 -18.25
CA GLY A 215 -27.21 -6.12 -19.08
C GLY A 215 -25.85 -6.11 -19.81
N ILE A 216 -24.87 -5.33 -19.33
CA ILE A 216 -23.51 -5.28 -19.88
C ILE A 216 -22.74 -6.50 -19.36
N PRO A 217 -22.15 -7.32 -20.23
CA PRO A 217 -21.45 -8.51 -19.80
C PRO A 217 -20.22 -8.18 -18.94
N PHE A 218 -19.99 -8.97 -17.87
CA PHE A 218 -18.90 -8.80 -16.93
C PHE A 218 -17.50 -8.79 -17.63
N SER A 219 -17.38 -9.43 -18.79
CA SER A 219 -16.15 -9.41 -19.58
C SER A 219 -15.66 -8.01 -19.96
N ARG A 220 -16.53 -7.00 -19.95
CA ARG A 220 -16.16 -5.60 -20.18
C ARG A 220 -15.40 -4.97 -18.98
N LEU A 221 -15.55 -5.55 -17.79
CA LEU A 221 -14.87 -5.11 -16.57
C LEU A 221 -13.51 -5.78 -16.38
N ILE A 222 -13.31 -6.99 -16.94
CA ILE A 222 -12.07 -7.76 -16.74
C ILE A 222 -10.80 -6.97 -17.09
N PRO A 223 -10.72 -6.24 -18.21
CA PRO A 223 -9.52 -5.45 -18.54
C PRO A 223 -9.22 -4.35 -17.51
N LEU A 224 -10.21 -3.89 -16.74
CA LEU A 224 -10.06 -2.82 -15.78
C LEU A 224 -9.57 -3.30 -14.40
N LEU A 225 -9.53 -4.63 -14.17
CA LEU A 225 -9.04 -5.21 -12.92
C LEU A 225 -7.56 -4.88 -12.64
N GLU A 226 -6.79 -4.56 -13.67
CA GLU A 226 -5.40 -4.13 -13.50
C GLU A 226 -5.29 -2.85 -12.66
N PHE A 227 -6.25 -1.90 -12.80
CA PHE A 227 -6.30 -0.69 -11.99
C PHE A 227 -6.58 -1.02 -10.52
N CYS A 228 -7.49 -1.99 -10.26
CA CYS A 228 -7.72 -2.47 -8.91
C CYS A 228 -6.44 -3.08 -8.29
N ALA A 229 -5.68 -3.87 -9.05
CA ALA A 229 -4.43 -4.45 -8.54
C ALA A 229 -3.39 -3.37 -8.23
N VAL A 230 -3.28 -2.34 -9.08
CA VAL A 230 -2.36 -1.22 -8.87
C VAL A 230 -2.76 -0.40 -7.64
N SER A 231 -4.04 -0.10 -7.50
CA SER A 231 -4.61 0.59 -6.35
C SER A 231 -4.40 -0.18 -5.04
N ILE A 232 -4.86 -1.44 -4.98
CA ILE A 232 -4.72 -2.31 -3.79
C ILE A 232 -3.27 -2.38 -3.30
N ALA A 233 -2.32 -2.48 -4.23
CA ALA A 233 -0.90 -2.52 -3.89
C ALA A 233 -0.39 -1.18 -3.35
N ALA A 234 -0.80 -0.07 -3.95
CA ALA A 234 -0.28 1.26 -3.63
C ALA A 234 -0.91 1.86 -2.36
N ASP A 235 -2.18 1.59 -2.11
CA ASP A 235 -2.91 2.03 -0.92
C ASP A 235 -2.68 1.10 0.29
N ILE A 236 -1.93 0.00 0.09
CA ILE A 236 -1.52 -0.92 1.16
C ILE A 236 -2.72 -1.48 1.95
N VAL A 237 -3.82 -1.74 1.27
CA VAL A 237 -5.00 -2.36 1.87
C VAL A 237 -4.86 -3.88 1.98
N SER A 238 -5.66 -4.48 2.87
CA SER A 238 -5.69 -5.94 3.13
C SER A 238 -5.80 -6.78 1.85
N ILE A 239 -4.92 -7.76 1.65
CA ILE A 239 -4.93 -8.73 0.54
C ILE A 239 -5.75 -9.98 0.91
N THR A 240 -6.96 -9.74 1.42
CA THR A 240 -7.92 -10.80 1.80
C THR A 240 -9.25 -10.57 1.07
N GLY A 241 -10.18 -11.48 1.22
CA GLY A 241 -11.55 -11.35 0.70
C GLY A 241 -11.59 -10.91 -0.77
N GLU A 242 -12.40 -9.88 -1.07
CA GLU A 242 -12.54 -9.35 -2.44
C GLU A 242 -11.25 -8.74 -2.98
N ASN A 243 -10.47 -8.05 -2.14
CA ASN A 243 -9.20 -7.48 -2.59
C ASN A 243 -8.24 -8.56 -3.11
N ARG A 244 -8.23 -9.76 -2.50
CA ARG A 244 -7.44 -10.86 -3.03
C ARG A 244 -7.92 -11.31 -4.41
N ILE A 245 -9.23 -11.40 -4.62
CA ILE A 245 -9.81 -11.76 -5.93
C ILE A 245 -9.44 -10.70 -6.97
N LEU A 246 -9.67 -9.41 -6.65
CA LEU A 246 -9.38 -8.29 -7.54
C LEU A 246 -7.88 -8.20 -7.86
N ALA A 247 -7.01 -8.29 -6.84
CA ALA A 247 -5.56 -8.25 -7.01
C ALA A 247 -5.03 -9.44 -7.83
N PHE A 248 -5.52 -10.66 -7.58
CA PHE A 248 -5.11 -11.85 -8.31
C PHE A 248 -5.42 -11.74 -9.81
N HIS A 249 -6.65 -11.38 -10.14
CA HIS A 249 -7.07 -11.25 -11.54
C HIS A 249 -6.52 -9.99 -12.20
N GLY A 250 -6.41 -8.89 -11.44
CA GLY A 250 -5.81 -7.65 -11.93
C GLY A 250 -4.32 -7.80 -12.21
N LEU A 251 -3.57 -8.47 -11.34
CA LEU A 251 -2.15 -8.77 -11.58
C LEU A 251 -1.97 -9.71 -12.77
N LYS A 252 -2.88 -10.69 -12.95
CA LYS A 252 -2.90 -11.54 -14.14
C LYS A 252 -3.15 -10.74 -15.41
N GLN A 253 -4.12 -9.82 -15.40
CA GLN A 253 -4.41 -8.91 -16.50
C GLN A 253 -3.20 -8.04 -16.83
N LEU A 254 -2.57 -7.44 -15.83
CA LEU A 254 -1.37 -6.60 -15.96
C LEU A 254 -0.19 -7.37 -16.58
N ASN A 255 -0.05 -8.66 -16.26
CA ASN A 255 1.00 -9.53 -16.81
C ASN A 255 0.71 -10.03 -18.24
N GLN A 256 -0.56 -10.18 -18.62
CA GLN A 256 -0.94 -10.78 -19.89
C GLN A 256 -1.23 -9.74 -20.97
N ASN A 257 -1.98 -8.70 -20.61
CA ASN A 257 -2.44 -7.70 -21.58
C ASN A 257 -2.71 -6.35 -20.89
N PRO A 258 -1.66 -5.66 -20.40
CA PRO A 258 -1.81 -4.36 -19.76
C PRO A 258 -2.38 -3.32 -20.70
N SER A 259 -3.15 -2.36 -20.17
CA SER A 259 -3.56 -1.18 -20.93
C SER A 259 -2.35 -0.38 -21.41
N VAL A 260 -2.56 0.45 -22.44
CA VAL A 260 -1.50 1.20 -23.10
C VAL A 260 -0.67 2.03 -22.13
N GLY A 261 -1.32 2.77 -21.22
CA GLY A 261 -0.62 3.58 -20.21
C GLY A 261 0.19 2.76 -19.22
N LEU A 262 -0.39 1.69 -18.65
CA LEU A 262 0.34 0.79 -17.74
C LEU A 262 1.47 0.04 -18.46
N LYS A 263 1.28 -0.35 -19.73
CA LYS A 263 2.33 -0.94 -20.53
C LYS A 263 3.52 0.01 -20.72
N ALA A 264 3.26 1.29 -20.95
CA ALA A 264 4.31 2.32 -21.05
C ALA A 264 5.07 2.47 -19.74
N ILE A 265 4.37 2.52 -18.59
CA ILE A 265 5.02 2.57 -17.27
C ILE A 265 5.88 1.33 -17.02
N ILE A 266 5.38 0.13 -17.36
CA ILE A 266 6.10 -1.14 -17.22
C ILE A 266 7.41 -1.11 -18.02
N GLU A 267 7.39 -0.58 -19.25
CA GLU A 267 8.57 -0.43 -20.10
C GLU A 267 9.59 0.53 -19.50
N ILE A 268 9.16 1.71 -19.05
CA ILE A 268 10.04 2.69 -18.41
C ILE A 268 10.62 2.15 -17.09
N CYS A 269 9.90 1.28 -16.39
CA CYS A 269 10.40 0.60 -15.19
C CYS A 269 11.45 -0.48 -15.50
N GLY A 270 11.69 -0.85 -16.76
CA GLY A 270 12.54 -1.97 -17.13
C GLY A 270 11.97 -3.34 -16.73
N LEU A 271 10.64 -3.46 -16.70
CA LEU A 271 9.93 -4.66 -16.23
C LEU A 271 9.41 -5.53 -17.38
N THR A 272 9.58 -5.11 -18.62
CA THR A 272 9.09 -5.82 -19.81
C THR A 272 9.71 -7.22 -19.91
N GLY A 273 8.86 -8.23 -20.20
CA GLY A 273 9.29 -9.62 -20.41
C GLY A 273 9.56 -10.43 -19.15
N ARG A 274 9.20 -9.93 -17.97
CA ARG A 274 9.20 -10.68 -16.72
C ARG A 274 7.83 -10.67 -16.04
N GLU A 275 7.56 -11.62 -15.20
CA GLU A 275 6.35 -11.67 -14.39
C GLU A 275 6.39 -10.57 -13.32
N LEU A 276 5.36 -9.73 -13.29
CA LEU A 276 5.18 -8.66 -12.33
C LEU A 276 4.57 -9.22 -11.05
N THR A 277 5.00 -8.64 -9.93
CA THR A 277 4.49 -8.94 -8.59
C THR A 277 3.86 -7.69 -7.95
N MET A 278 3.13 -7.85 -6.84
CA MET A 278 2.65 -6.71 -6.05
C MET A 278 3.79 -5.80 -5.61
N SER A 279 4.94 -6.37 -5.25
CA SER A 279 6.15 -5.61 -4.90
C SER A 279 6.65 -4.70 -6.04
N ASP A 280 6.56 -5.15 -7.31
CA ASP A 280 6.91 -4.30 -8.45
C ASP A 280 5.94 -3.12 -8.60
N ILE A 281 4.65 -3.33 -8.28
CA ILE A 281 3.65 -2.26 -8.27
C ILE A 281 4.00 -1.25 -7.17
N VAL A 282 4.17 -1.71 -5.92
CA VAL A 282 4.46 -0.86 -4.75
C VAL A 282 5.73 -0.03 -4.94
N PHE A 283 6.82 -0.65 -5.42
CA PHE A 283 8.14 0.00 -5.41
C PHE A 283 8.57 0.60 -6.75
N LYS A 284 7.86 0.29 -7.86
CA LYS A 284 8.25 0.77 -9.19
C LYS A 284 7.12 1.47 -9.94
N ILE A 285 5.94 0.86 -10.05
CA ILE A 285 4.82 1.43 -10.83
C ILE A 285 4.15 2.55 -10.03
N GLY A 286 3.68 2.27 -8.82
CA GLY A 286 2.98 3.23 -7.96
C GLY A 286 3.75 4.52 -7.69
N PRO A 287 5.06 4.47 -7.34
CA PRO A 287 5.85 5.68 -7.12
C PRO A 287 5.91 6.63 -8.32
N ARG A 288 5.82 6.12 -9.56
CA ARG A 288 5.77 6.96 -10.77
C ARG A 288 4.42 7.64 -10.92
N ILE A 289 3.33 6.90 -10.76
CA ILE A 289 1.97 7.48 -10.77
C ILE A 289 1.86 8.57 -9.70
N ASN A 290 2.33 8.29 -8.47
CA ASN A 290 2.34 9.27 -7.38
C ASN A 290 3.25 10.48 -7.63
N ALA A 291 4.27 10.35 -8.48
CA ALA A 291 5.24 11.43 -8.68
C ALA A 291 4.61 12.64 -9.36
N SER A 292 3.67 12.46 -10.28
CA SER A 292 2.95 13.56 -10.93
C SER A 292 2.23 14.43 -9.90
N GLY A 293 1.40 13.86 -9.03
CA GLY A 293 0.68 14.59 -7.97
C GLY A 293 1.58 15.12 -6.84
N ARG A 294 2.86 14.68 -6.74
CA ARG A 294 3.83 15.19 -5.75
C ARG A 294 4.70 16.32 -6.27
N MET A 295 4.96 16.35 -7.57
CA MET A 295 5.92 17.26 -8.19
C MET A 295 5.23 18.30 -9.07
N GLN A 296 4.06 17.95 -9.65
CA GLN A 296 3.28 18.76 -10.58
C GLN A 296 1.77 18.51 -10.36
N ASN A 297 1.04 18.13 -11.41
CA ASN A 297 -0.41 17.92 -11.41
C ASN A 297 -0.76 16.42 -11.52
N GLY A 298 -1.64 15.94 -10.65
CA GLY A 298 -2.12 14.55 -10.66
C GLY A 298 -2.90 14.17 -11.94
N THR A 299 -3.43 15.14 -12.68
CA THR A 299 -4.15 14.89 -13.93
C THR A 299 -3.29 14.16 -14.97
N GLU A 300 -1.98 14.47 -15.05
CA GLU A 300 -1.05 13.80 -15.98
C GLU A 300 -0.98 12.28 -15.76
N ALA A 301 -1.17 11.83 -14.51
CA ALA A 301 -1.23 10.39 -14.23
C ALA A 301 -2.49 9.76 -14.84
N VAL A 302 -3.64 10.43 -14.75
CA VAL A 302 -4.88 9.91 -15.35
C VAL A 302 -4.80 9.99 -16.86
N ASP A 303 -4.26 11.08 -17.44
CA ASP A 303 -4.04 11.22 -18.89
C ASP A 303 -3.27 10.02 -19.43
N LEU A 304 -2.15 9.68 -18.80
CA LEU A 304 -1.36 8.49 -19.15
C LEU A 304 -2.17 7.19 -19.01
N LEU A 305 -2.90 7.00 -17.90
CA LEU A 305 -3.65 5.75 -17.66
C LEU A 305 -4.81 5.54 -18.64
N VAL A 306 -5.37 6.61 -19.21
CA VAL A 306 -6.48 6.54 -20.18
C VAL A 306 -6.02 6.62 -21.65
N GLU A 307 -4.76 6.94 -21.93
CA GLU A 307 -4.21 7.08 -23.28
C GLU A 307 -4.35 5.77 -24.09
N LYS A 308 -4.62 5.92 -25.39
CA LYS A 308 -4.84 4.80 -26.33
C LYS A 308 -3.70 4.63 -27.35
N ASP A 309 -2.91 5.67 -27.55
CA ASP A 309 -1.72 5.63 -28.42
C ASP A 309 -0.47 5.32 -27.60
N PHE A 310 0.23 4.25 -27.94
CA PHE A 310 1.40 3.79 -27.18
C PHE A 310 2.57 4.77 -27.22
N ASN A 311 2.80 5.45 -28.35
CA ASN A 311 3.93 6.38 -28.46
C ASN A 311 3.69 7.64 -27.60
N LYS A 312 2.45 8.12 -27.54
CA LYS A 312 2.05 9.19 -26.61
C LYS A 312 2.20 8.74 -25.17
N ALA A 313 1.64 7.59 -24.84
CA ALA A 313 1.75 7.05 -23.49
C ALA A 313 3.21 6.84 -23.05
N LEU A 314 4.09 6.42 -23.96
CA LEU A 314 5.52 6.26 -23.66
C LEU A 314 6.21 7.61 -23.42
N ALA A 315 5.84 8.66 -24.16
CA ALA A 315 6.35 10.01 -23.94
C ALA A 315 5.89 10.55 -22.58
N GLU A 316 4.60 10.39 -22.23
CA GLU A 316 4.03 10.80 -20.94
C GLU A 316 4.65 10.00 -19.79
N ALA A 317 4.80 8.68 -19.92
CA ALA A 317 5.45 7.84 -18.92
C ALA A 317 6.92 8.23 -18.70
N THR A 318 7.63 8.65 -19.76
CA THR A 318 9.01 9.15 -19.67
C THR A 318 9.04 10.44 -18.85
N HIS A 319 8.12 11.36 -19.11
CA HIS A 319 8.01 12.62 -18.39
C HIS A 319 7.69 12.41 -16.90
N ILE A 320 6.71 11.56 -16.61
CA ILE A 320 6.38 11.18 -15.22
C ILE A 320 7.57 10.49 -14.52
N ASN A 321 8.37 9.71 -15.25
CA ASN A 321 9.58 9.12 -14.67
C ASN A 321 10.64 10.19 -14.31
N GLU A 322 10.75 11.28 -15.07
CA GLU A 322 11.63 12.40 -14.71
C GLU A 322 11.21 13.02 -13.38
N TYR A 323 9.91 13.21 -13.13
CA TYR A 323 9.40 13.65 -11.83
C TYR A 323 9.74 12.67 -10.71
N ASN A 324 9.64 11.36 -10.97
CA ASN A 324 9.99 10.35 -9.98
C ASN A 324 11.49 10.36 -9.65
N GLU A 325 12.38 10.58 -10.62
CA GLU A 325 13.82 10.72 -10.34
C GLU A 325 14.10 12.01 -9.55
N GLN A 326 13.52 13.15 -9.93
CA GLN A 326 13.62 14.40 -9.16
C GLN A 326 13.12 14.21 -7.72
N ARG A 327 11.98 13.54 -7.54
CA ARG A 327 11.45 13.24 -6.21
C ARG A 327 12.44 12.38 -5.39
N LYS A 328 13.11 11.39 -6.00
CA LYS A 328 14.10 10.54 -5.33
C LYS A 328 15.32 11.35 -4.87
N ASP A 329 15.78 12.29 -5.70
CA ASP A 329 16.91 13.15 -5.35
C ASP A 329 16.56 14.06 -4.17
N VAL A 330 15.38 14.69 -4.21
CA VAL A 330 14.88 15.51 -3.10
C VAL A 330 14.69 14.68 -1.83
N ASP A 331 14.09 13.49 -1.93
CA ASP A 331 13.87 12.56 -0.82
C ASP A 331 15.21 12.15 -0.18
N LYS A 332 16.22 11.82 -0.99
CA LYS A 332 17.56 11.49 -0.50
C LYS A 332 18.18 12.67 0.26
N GLN A 333 18.16 13.86 -0.33
CA GLN A 333 18.69 15.07 0.30
C GLN A 333 18.00 15.35 1.63
N MET A 334 16.67 15.40 1.64
CA MET A 334 15.88 15.67 2.86
C MET A 334 16.11 14.58 3.93
N THR A 335 16.28 13.32 3.53
CA THR A 335 16.60 12.22 4.44
C THR A 335 17.97 12.40 5.09
N GLU A 336 18.99 12.81 4.33
CA GLU A 336 20.33 13.10 4.85
C GLU A 336 20.31 14.29 5.83
N GLU A 337 19.58 15.36 5.50
CA GLU A 337 19.40 16.53 6.37
C GLU A 337 18.63 16.16 7.65
N ALA A 338 17.57 15.36 7.54
CA ALA A 338 16.79 14.88 8.68
C ALA A 338 17.66 14.05 9.65
N ASN A 339 18.50 13.15 9.13
CA ASN A 339 19.43 12.38 9.95
C ASN A 339 20.43 13.28 10.69
N GLN A 340 20.98 14.29 10.03
CA GLN A 340 21.89 15.26 10.66
C GLN A 340 21.22 16.05 11.80
N ILE A 341 19.94 16.39 11.63
CA ILE A 341 19.15 17.06 12.68
C ILE A 341 18.94 16.12 13.87
N ILE A 342 18.56 14.85 13.60
CA ILE A 342 18.34 13.84 14.65
C ILE A 342 19.63 13.59 15.43
N GLU A 343 20.77 13.38 14.77
CA GLU A 343 22.07 13.15 15.42
C GLU A 343 22.45 14.31 16.35
N LYS A 344 22.16 15.56 15.96
CA LYS A 344 22.38 16.72 16.82
C LYS A 344 21.43 16.76 18.01
N LEU A 345 20.18 16.30 17.84
CA LEU A 345 19.17 16.28 18.91
C LEU A 345 19.38 15.10 19.87
N GLU A 346 19.78 13.93 19.38
CA GLU A 346 20.04 12.73 20.21
C GLU A 346 21.20 12.91 21.18
N SER A 347 22.18 13.79 20.87
CA SER A 347 23.21 14.16 21.84
C SER A 347 22.62 14.80 23.12
N GLN A 348 21.34 15.13 23.13
CA GLN A 348 20.67 15.81 24.23
C GLN A 348 19.62 15.00 25.00
N LYS A 349 19.09 13.84 24.57
CA LYS A 349 18.27 12.88 25.39
C LYS A 349 17.49 11.84 24.58
N HIS A 350 17.14 10.72 25.26
CA HIS A 350 16.25 9.63 24.83
C HIS A 350 14.81 10.09 24.62
N HIS A 351 14.41 10.36 23.39
CA HIS A 351 13.01 10.63 23.04
C HIS A 351 12.41 9.44 22.29
N ASN A 352 11.19 9.03 22.67
CA ASN A 352 10.45 7.96 21.97
C ASN A 352 9.72 8.43 20.71
N SER A 353 9.91 9.68 20.30
CA SER A 353 9.31 10.25 19.10
C SER A 353 10.24 11.26 18.43
N ILE A 354 10.01 11.53 17.16
CA ILE A 354 10.78 12.44 16.34
C ILE A 354 9.86 13.54 15.79
N VAL A 355 10.23 14.81 15.96
CA VAL A 355 9.52 15.95 15.34
C VAL A 355 10.57 16.84 14.68
N LEU A 356 10.52 16.91 13.34
CA LEU A 356 11.45 17.67 12.52
C LEU A 356 10.75 18.81 11.79
N TYR A 357 11.46 19.90 11.57
CA TYR A 357 11.01 21.02 10.78
C TYR A 357 12.17 21.66 10.04
N ASP A 358 11.98 21.89 8.75
CA ASP A 358 12.83 22.78 7.94
C ASP A 358 11.95 23.51 6.92
N GLU A 359 12.13 24.83 6.81
CA GLU A 359 11.30 25.68 5.95
C GLU A 359 11.51 25.43 4.45
N ASN A 360 12.65 24.83 4.06
CA ASN A 360 13.03 24.59 2.67
C ASN A 360 12.61 23.21 2.14
N TRP A 361 12.11 22.35 3.00
CA TRP A 361 11.70 21.00 2.58
C TRP A 361 10.47 21.01 1.68
N LYS A 362 10.40 20.05 0.76
CA LYS A 362 9.30 19.94 -0.19
C LYS A 362 8.07 19.30 0.45
N LYS A 363 6.93 20.01 0.46
CA LYS A 363 5.63 19.54 1.02
C LYS A 363 5.23 18.16 0.47
N GLY A 364 5.42 17.90 -0.84
CA GLY A 364 5.07 16.62 -1.47
C GLY A 364 5.94 15.44 -1.03
N VAL A 365 7.07 15.67 -0.31
CA VAL A 365 8.07 14.65 0.06
C VAL A 365 8.15 14.42 1.57
N VAL A 366 7.70 15.37 2.41
CA VAL A 366 7.78 15.25 3.89
C VAL A 366 7.20 13.94 4.44
N GLY A 367 6.11 13.43 3.84
CA GLY A 367 5.50 12.17 4.27
C GLY A 367 6.37 10.94 3.94
N ILE A 368 7.17 10.99 2.87
CA ILE A 368 8.13 9.94 2.53
C ILE A 368 9.28 9.96 3.53
N VAL A 369 9.82 11.13 3.82
CA VAL A 369 10.88 11.30 4.81
C VAL A 369 10.41 10.88 6.20
N ALA A 370 9.16 11.22 6.59
CA ALA A 370 8.58 10.76 7.86
C ALA A 370 8.55 9.23 7.95
N SER A 371 8.09 8.54 6.88
CA SER A 371 8.12 7.07 6.83
C SER A 371 9.52 6.50 6.98
N ARG A 372 10.50 7.06 6.25
CA ARG A 372 11.90 6.62 6.36
C ARG A 372 12.51 6.82 7.75
N MET A 373 12.21 7.95 8.39
CA MET A 373 12.69 8.18 9.75
C MET A 373 12.03 7.21 10.74
N THR A 374 10.74 6.94 10.57
CA THR A 374 10.03 5.93 11.37
C THR A 374 10.66 4.54 11.19
N GLU A 375 10.98 4.14 9.95
CA GLU A 375 11.63 2.85 9.67
C GLU A 375 13.07 2.77 10.20
N LEU A 376 13.86 3.85 10.08
CA LEU A 376 15.26 3.88 10.51
C LEU A 376 15.40 3.89 12.03
N TYR A 377 14.60 4.68 12.71
CA TYR A 377 14.69 4.91 14.15
C TYR A 377 13.67 4.13 14.97
N PHE A 378 12.70 3.52 14.33
CA PHE A 378 11.59 2.81 14.93
C PHE A 378 10.86 3.65 16.00
N ARG A 379 10.46 4.88 15.61
CA ARG A 379 9.79 5.85 16.48
C ARG A 379 8.68 6.57 15.71
N PRO A 380 7.53 6.90 16.36
CA PRO A 380 6.55 7.82 15.78
C PRO A 380 7.22 9.12 15.36
N THR A 381 7.05 9.49 14.09
CA THR A 381 7.79 10.61 13.48
C THR A 381 6.87 11.61 12.82
N VAL A 382 7.10 12.90 13.07
CA VAL A 382 6.45 14.04 12.42
C VAL A 382 7.50 14.84 11.66
N VAL A 383 7.25 15.08 10.37
CA VAL A 383 8.11 15.92 9.51
C VAL A 383 7.29 17.07 8.96
N LEU A 384 7.73 18.29 9.23
CA LEU A 384 7.05 19.55 8.91
C LEU A 384 7.91 20.39 7.97
N THR A 385 7.24 21.19 7.14
CA THR A 385 7.86 22.24 6.32
C THR A 385 6.98 23.47 6.27
N ARG A 386 7.49 24.58 5.75
CA ARG A 386 6.74 25.81 5.59
C ARG A 386 5.78 25.73 4.40
N SER A 387 4.55 26.21 4.60
CA SER A 387 3.53 26.37 3.55
C SER A 387 2.79 27.69 3.82
N GLY A 388 3.20 28.79 3.16
CA GLY A 388 2.74 30.14 3.49
C GLY A 388 3.17 30.55 4.90
N ASP A 389 2.19 30.89 5.74
CA ASP A 389 2.42 31.30 7.14
C ASP A 389 2.31 30.12 8.13
N LEU A 390 2.05 28.91 7.64
CA LEU A 390 1.89 27.71 8.45
C LEU A 390 3.07 26.75 8.27
N ALA A 391 3.32 25.93 9.28
CA ALA A 391 4.05 24.68 9.15
C ALA A 391 3.05 23.58 8.78
N THR A 392 3.31 22.84 7.72
CA THR A 392 2.49 21.71 7.28
C THR A 392 3.35 20.47 7.13
N GLY A 393 2.78 19.29 7.35
CA GLY A 393 3.56 18.07 7.21
C GLY A 393 2.79 16.79 7.43
N SER A 394 3.54 15.77 7.75
CA SER A 394 3.01 14.42 7.89
C SER A 394 3.61 13.71 9.08
N ALA A 395 2.76 13.01 9.81
CA ALA A 395 3.13 12.09 10.89
C ALA A 395 3.06 10.63 10.38
N ARG A 396 3.97 9.78 10.85
CA ARG A 396 4.00 8.34 10.59
C ARG A 396 4.25 7.58 11.87
N SER A 397 3.58 6.44 12.03
CA SER A 397 3.62 5.63 13.24
C SER A 397 4.42 4.34 13.08
N VAL A 398 4.82 3.79 14.22
CA VAL A 398 5.30 2.41 14.33
C VAL A 398 4.12 1.44 14.49
N ALA A 399 4.38 0.15 14.26
CA ALA A 399 3.34 -0.88 14.40
C ALA A 399 2.69 -0.86 15.80
N GLY A 400 1.37 -0.95 15.83
CA GLY A 400 0.57 -1.01 17.05
C GLY A 400 0.39 0.30 17.82
N TYR A 401 1.00 1.43 17.38
CA TYR A 401 0.84 2.73 18.03
C TYR A 401 -0.10 3.64 17.23
N ASP A 402 -1.10 4.24 17.88
CA ASP A 402 -2.01 5.20 17.23
C ASP A 402 -1.44 6.62 17.28
N ILE A 403 -0.91 7.10 16.14
CA ILE A 403 -0.37 8.46 16.03
C ILE A 403 -1.45 9.52 15.89
N TYR A 404 -2.67 9.13 15.48
CA TYR A 404 -3.79 10.06 15.36
C TYR A 404 -4.16 10.65 16.72
N ASP A 405 -4.24 9.83 17.76
CA ASP A 405 -4.53 10.28 19.11
C ASP A 405 -3.43 11.19 19.68
N ALA A 406 -2.15 10.89 19.35
CA ALA A 406 -1.05 11.75 19.75
C ALA A 406 -1.12 13.15 19.09
N VAL A 407 -1.45 13.23 17.81
CA VAL A 407 -1.66 14.52 17.11
C VAL A 407 -2.91 15.22 17.64
N LYS A 408 -4.01 14.49 17.84
CA LYS A 408 -5.28 14.99 18.37
C LYS A 408 -5.13 15.61 19.77
N SER A 409 -4.22 15.11 20.60
CA SER A 409 -3.93 15.68 21.91
C SER A 409 -3.41 17.12 21.86
N CYS A 410 -2.95 17.56 20.68
CA CYS A 410 -2.45 18.91 20.41
C CYS A 410 -3.46 19.79 19.63
N ARG A 411 -4.74 19.37 19.50
CA ARG A 411 -5.74 20.00 18.63
C ARG A 411 -5.86 21.50 18.81
N ASP A 412 -5.75 22.00 20.02
CA ASP A 412 -5.94 23.43 20.37
C ASP A 412 -4.84 24.36 19.80
N ILE A 413 -3.72 23.80 19.35
CA ILE A 413 -2.60 24.54 18.75
C ILE A 413 -2.39 24.21 17.27
N LEU A 414 -3.22 23.35 16.70
CA LEU A 414 -3.23 22.99 15.28
C LEU A 414 -4.26 23.85 14.52
N GLU A 415 -3.92 24.20 13.29
CA GLU A 415 -4.87 24.80 12.34
C GLU A 415 -5.78 23.70 11.76
N ASN A 416 -5.17 22.60 11.31
CA ASN A 416 -5.88 21.46 10.73
C ASN A 416 -5.10 20.15 10.94
N PHE A 417 -5.81 19.03 11.05
CA PHE A 417 -5.23 17.70 11.00
C PHE A 417 -6.25 16.66 10.55
N GLY A 418 -5.77 15.59 9.92
CA GLY A 418 -6.60 14.47 9.49
C GLY A 418 -5.75 13.27 9.13
N GLY A 419 -6.34 12.09 9.21
CA GLY A 419 -5.64 10.84 8.90
C GLY A 419 -6.20 9.65 9.68
N HIS A 420 -5.35 8.68 9.88
CA HIS A 420 -5.65 7.38 10.51
C HIS A 420 -4.55 6.98 11.49
N THR A 421 -4.71 5.83 12.14
CA THR A 421 -3.79 5.27 13.14
C THR A 421 -2.31 5.34 12.76
N TYR A 422 -1.94 5.13 11.49
CA TYR A 422 -0.53 5.04 11.07
C TYR A 422 -0.03 6.26 10.29
N ALA A 423 -0.90 7.15 9.86
CA ALA A 423 -0.52 8.31 9.06
C ALA A 423 -1.49 9.48 9.29
N VAL A 424 -0.94 10.66 9.60
CA VAL A 424 -1.70 11.88 9.83
C VAL A 424 -1.06 13.03 9.06
N GLY A 425 -1.87 13.80 8.33
CA GLY A 425 -1.51 15.12 7.82
C GLY A 425 -1.86 16.17 8.85
N LEU A 426 -1.04 17.22 8.98
CA LEU A 426 -1.31 18.30 9.94
C LEU A 426 -0.75 19.64 9.47
N SER A 427 -1.33 20.72 9.98
CA SER A 427 -0.81 22.08 9.85
C SER A 427 -0.98 22.86 11.14
N LEU A 428 -0.05 23.77 11.42
CA LEU A 428 -0.05 24.61 12.62
C LEU A 428 0.71 25.92 12.37
N PRO A 429 0.44 26.97 13.14
CA PRO A 429 1.27 28.18 13.15
C PRO A 429 2.74 27.85 13.45
N ILE A 430 3.68 28.46 12.72
CA ILE A 430 5.12 28.15 12.85
C ILE A 430 5.61 28.36 14.28
N GLU A 431 5.11 29.40 14.95
CA GLU A 431 5.43 29.71 16.36
C GLU A 431 5.00 28.62 17.34
N ASN A 432 4.02 27.77 16.97
CA ASN A 432 3.53 26.69 17.82
C ASN A 432 4.39 25.41 17.73
N ILE A 433 5.35 25.32 16.79
CA ILE A 433 6.20 24.11 16.60
C ILE A 433 6.90 23.68 17.91
N PRO A 434 7.52 24.57 18.70
CA PRO A 434 8.19 24.15 19.95
C PRO A 434 7.21 23.53 20.96
N GLU A 435 6.02 24.09 21.11
CA GLU A 435 5.01 23.59 22.03
C GLU A 435 4.38 22.29 21.52
N PHE A 436 4.10 22.20 20.21
CA PHE A 436 3.66 20.95 19.57
C PHE A 436 4.67 19.83 19.83
N ARG A 437 5.97 20.08 19.56
CA ARG A 437 7.03 19.09 19.82
C ARG A 437 7.02 18.61 21.26
N ARG A 438 6.95 19.53 22.23
CA ARG A 438 6.93 19.21 23.65
C ARG A 438 5.73 18.33 24.04
N ARG A 439 4.50 18.74 23.64
CA ARG A 439 3.26 18.00 23.97
C ARG A 439 3.20 16.66 23.26
N PHE A 440 3.51 16.60 21.98
CA PHE A 440 3.54 15.36 21.20
C PHE A 440 4.51 14.35 21.81
N GLN A 441 5.74 14.77 22.14
CA GLN A 441 6.72 13.91 22.79
C GLN A 441 6.27 13.43 24.15
N GLN A 442 5.66 14.30 24.94
CA GLN A 442 5.11 13.93 26.25
C GLN A 442 4.03 12.86 26.09
N TYR A 443 3.05 13.09 25.21
CA TYR A 443 1.97 12.13 24.96
C TYR A 443 2.50 10.77 24.47
N VAL A 444 3.44 10.77 23.52
CA VAL A 444 4.06 9.53 23.05
C VAL A 444 4.76 8.79 24.21
N ASN A 445 5.56 9.49 25.01
CA ASN A 445 6.28 8.86 26.14
C ASN A 445 5.34 8.25 27.18
N GLU A 446 4.15 8.82 27.37
CA GLU A 446 3.16 8.35 28.33
C GLU A 446 2.32 7.15 27.84
N HIS A 447 2.20 6.97 26.49
CA HIS A 447 1.28 6.00 25.90
C HIS A 447 1.94 4.93 25.03
N ILE A 448 3.20 5.08 24.64
CA ILE A 448 3.90 4.07 23.85
C ILE A 448 4.33 2.90 24.72
N LEU A 449 4.06 1.69 24.25
CA LEU A 449 4.46 0.48 24.96
C LEU A 449 5.90 0.07 24.58
N PRO A 450 6.65 -0.59 25.48
CA PRO A 450 8.01 -1.04 25.19
C PRO A 450 8.13 -1.88 23.91
N GLU A 451 7.17 -2.77 23.66
CA GLU A 451 7.10 -3.61 22.45
C GLU A 451 6.89 -2.81 21.17
N GLN A 452 6.39 -1.58 21.25
CA GLN A 452 6.21 -0.68 20.10
C GLN A 452 7.46 0.16 19.78
N THR A 453 8.51 0.03 20.61
CA THR A 453 9.79 0.75 20.41
C THR A 453 10.88 -0.11 19.79
N GLU A 454 10.60 -1.38 19.52
CA GLU A 454 11.52 -2.34 18.94
C GLU A 454 10.95 -2.93 17.64
N ALA A 455 11.76 -2.93 16.59
CA ALA A 455 11.38 -3.60 15.34
C ALA A 455 11.30 -5.11 15.58
N THR A 456 10.15 -5.72 15.27
CA THR A 456 9.90 -7.15 15.49
C THR A 456 9.76 -7.87 14.15
N LEU A 457 10.36 -9.06 14.03
CA LEU A 457 10.12 -10.00 12.94
C LEU A 457 9.19 -11.10 13.46
N GLU A 458 8.00 -11.20 12.88
CA GLU A 458 7.04 -12.26 13.15
C GLU A 458 7.40 -13.49 12.33
N ILE A 459 7.98 -14.50 12.98
CA ILE A 459 8.41 -15.74 12.35
C ILE A 459 7.21 -16.69 12.33
N GLU A 460 6.83 -17.15 11.14
CA GLU A 460 5.68 -18.04 10.97
C GLU A 460 6.04 -19.50 11.19
N GLU A 461 7.25 -19.92 10.74
CA GLU A 461 7.70 -21.30 10.84
C GLU A 461 9.20 -21.45 11.07
N GLU A 462 9.58 -22.43 11.89
CA GLU A 462 10.96 -22.89 12.03
C GLU A 462 11.14 -24.18 11.20
N VAL A 463 12.11 -24.17 10.27
CA VAL A 463 12.32 -25.25 9.31
C VAL A 463 13.79 -25.62 9.17
N ASP A 464 14.07 -26.91 8.91
CA ASP A 464 15.39 -27.37 8.53
C ASP A 464 15.62 -27.17 7.01
N PHE A 465 16.87 -27.04 6.57
CA PHE A 465 17.20 -26.91 5.15
C PHE A 465 16.76 -28.11 4.29
N LYS A 466 16.65 -29.32 4.90
CA LYS A 466 16.11 -30.50 4.21
C LYS A 466 14.67 -30.34 3.74
N ASP A 467 13.89 -29.51 4.43
CA ASP A 467 12.48 -29.26 4.13
C ASP A 467 12.28 -28.19 3.05
N ILE A 468 13.32 -27.39 2.76
CA ILE A 468 13.30 -26.36 1.74
C ILE A 468 13.55 -26.96 0.35
N THR A 469 12.50 -27.53 -0.20
CA THR A 469 12.54 -28.19 -1.51
C THR A 469 12.02 -27.27 -2.62
N LYS A 470 12.34 -27.62 -3.89
CA LYS A 470 11.71 -26.95 -5.05
C LYS A 470 10.18 -27.07 -5.02
N LYS A 471 9.65 -28.18 -4.50
CA LYS A 471 8.20 -28.35 -4.37
C LYS A 471 7.63 -27.35 -3.36
N LEU A 472 8.25 -27.20 -2.18
CA LEU A 472 7.84 -26.22 -1.17
C LEU A 472 7.84 -24.82 -1.79
N HIS A 473 8.91 -24.40 -2.46
CA HIS A 473 9.00 -23.09 -3.09
C HIS A 473 7.92 -22.88 -4.17
N ASN A 474 7.67 -23.86 -5.03
CA ASN A 474 6.62 -23.76 -6.04
C ASN A 474 5.21 -23.66 -5.43
N ASP A 475 4.99 -24.32 -4.31
CA ASP A 475 3.72 -24.25 -3.60
C ASP A 475 3.59 -22.90 -2.84
N LEU A 476 4.68 -22.36 -2.28
CA LEU A 476 4.71 -20.99 -1.69
C LEU A 476 4.33 -19.90 -2.70
N LYS A 477 4.73 -20.03 -3.96
CA LYS A 477 4.31 -19.09 -5.01
C LYS A 477 2.78 -18.97 -5.15
N LYS A 478 2.04 -20.01 -4.79
CA LYS A 478 0.56 -20.01 -4.83
C LYS A 478 -0.08 -19.14 -3.75
N PHE A 479 0.68 -18.74 -2.72
CA PHE A 479 0.20 -17.81 -1.69
C PHE A 479 0.08 -16.36 -2.22
N ALA A 480 0.76 -16.03 -3.32
CA ALA A 480 0.61 -14.73 -3.98
C ALA A 480 -0.86 -14.47 -4.42
N PRO A 481 -1.27 -13.20 -4.52
CA PRO A 481 -0.52 -11.97 -4.25
C PRO A 481 -0.28 -11.73 -2.75
N HIS A 482 0.90 -11.18 -2.42
CA HIS A 482 1.29 -10.83 -1.04
C HIS A 482 1.06 -9.34 -0.76
N GLY A 483 0.82 -9.01 0.51
CA GLY A 483 0.61 -7.67 1.03
C GLY A 483 0.05 -7.73 2.46
N PRO A 484 -0.58 -6.66 2.99
CA PRO A 484 -1.18 -6.68 4.31
C PRO A 484 -2.14 -7.87 4.50
N ASP A 485 -2.12 -8.48 5.67
CA ASP A 485 -2.88 -9.67 6.07
C ASP A 485 -2.61 -10.95 5.25
N ASN A 486 -1.71 -10.87 4.27
CA ASN A 486 -1.12 -12.02 3.57
C ASN A 486 0.35 -11.74 3.24
N PRO A 487 1.22 -11.54 4.24
CA PRO A 487 2.63 -11.27 4.01
C PRO A 487 3.33 -12.48 3.37
N LYS A 488 4.54 -12.23 2.82
CA LYS A 488 5.44 -13.34 2.48
C LYS A 488 5.82 -14.05 3.78
N PRO A 489 5.73 -15.39 3.83
CA PRO A 489 6.08 -16.13 5.02
C PRO A 489 7.54 -15.92 5.42
N LEU A 490 7.78 -15.64 6.70
CA LEU A 490 9.09 -15.58 7.32
C LEU A 490 9.40 -16.92 8.00
N PHE A 491 10.53 -17.47 7.63
CA PHE A 491 11.06 -18.72 8.16
C PHE A 491 12.28 -18.47 9.02
N CYS A 492 12.50 -19.37 9.99
CA CYS A 492 13.71 -19.40 10.79
C CYS A 492 14.41 -20.76 10.63
N THR A 493 15.73 -20.75 10.56
CA THR A 493 16.56 -21.96 10.74
C THR A 493 17.59 -21.68 11.82
N ARG A 494 17.65 -22.60 12.80
CA ARG A 494 18.56 -22.52 13.93
C ARG A 494 19.85 -23.26 13.64
N ASN A 495 20.91 -22.84 14.33
CA ASN A 495 22.22 -23.53 14.32
C ASN A 495 22.77 -23.74 12.90
N VAL A 496 22.77 -22.70 12.08
CA VAL A 496 23.39 -22.72 10.76
C VAL A 496 24.87 -22.33 10.83
N TYR A 497 25.63 -22.79 9.85
CA TYR A 497 27.06 -22.52 9.71
C TYR A 497 27.38 -22.03 8.30
N ASP A 498 28.41 -21.21 8.17
CA ASP A 498 28.99 -20.91 6.87
C ASP A 498 29.65 -22.16 6.27
N TYR A 499 29.31 -22.49 5.03
CA TYR A 499 29.95 -23.56 4.27
C TYR A 499 31.44 -23.25 3.95
N GLY A 500 31.86 -21.99 4.15
CA GLY A 500 33.22 -21.52 3.94
C GLY A 500 33.40 -20.69 2.66
N THR A 501 32.35 -20.47 1.92
CA THR A 501 32.36 -19.77 0.63
C THR A 501 31.59 -18.45 0.64
N SER A 502 31.00 -18.06 1.78
CA SER A 502 30.28 -16.81 1.95
C SER A 502 31.19 -15.59 1.74
N LYS A 503 30.68 -14.57 1.06
CA LYS A 503 31.48 -13.39 0.70
C LYS A 503 30.66 -12.12 0.72
N VAL A 504 31.34 -11.02 1.08
CA VAL A 504 30.79 -9.68 0.95
C VAL A 504 30.72 -9.30 -0.52
N VAL A 505 29.60 -8.68 -0.92
CA VAL A 505 29.27 -8.28 -2.29
C VAL A 505 28.62 -6.89 -2.29
N GLY A 506 28.37 -6.35 -3.48
CA GLY A 506 27.81 -5.00 -3.65
C GLY A 506 28.90 -3.99 -4.03
N ARG A 507 28.49 -2.85 -4.62
CA ARG A 507 29.46 -1.81 -5.08
C ARG A 507 30.18 -1.15 -3.91
N GLN A 508 29.52 -1.02 -2.75
CA GLN A 508 30.04 -0.47 -1.51
C GLN A 508 30.38 -1.56 -0.49
N GLN A 509 30.36 -2.85 -0.89
CA GLN A 509 30.55 -4.01 -0.02
C GLN A 509 29.55 -4.05 1.15
N GLU A 510 28.32 -3.69 0.88
CA GLU A 510 27.23 -3.56 1.85
C GLU A 510 26.40 -4.83 2.07
N HIS A 511 26.51 -5.83 1.19
CA HIS A 511 25.72 -7.07 1.23
C HIS A 511 26.59 -8.29 1.50
N ILE A 512 25.97 -9.42 1.91
CA ILE A 512 26.64 -10.71 2.02
C ILE A 512 25.91 -11.75 1.17
N LYS A 513 26.65 -12.39 0.29
CA LYS A 513 26.24 -13.63 -0.35
C LYS A 513 26.66 -14.81 0.52
N LEU A 514 25.71 -15.67 0.87
CA LEU A 514 25.86 -16.74 1.83
C LEU A 514 25.74 -18.11 1.14
N GLU A 515 26.54 -19.06 1.60
CA GLU A 515 26.36 -20.49 1.37
C GLU A 515 26.36 -21.17 2.73
N LEU A 516 25.20 -21.72 3.14
CA LEU A 516 24.92 -22.12 4.50
C LEU A 516 24.60 -23.61 4.59
N VAL A 517 24.97 -24.22 5.71
CA VAL A 517 24.54 -25.56 6.11
C VAL A 517 23.91 -25.50 7.50
N ASP A 518 22.89 -26.30 7.76
CA ASP A 518 22.34 -26.46 9.10
C ASP A 518 22.93 -27.69 9.82
N SER A 519 22.72 -27.76 11.12
CA SER A 519 23.20 -28.89 11.94
C SER A 519 22.49 -30.20 11.65
N ASN A 520 21.32 -30.16 11.01
CA ASN A 520 20.42 -31.29 10.82
C ASN A 520 20.45 -31.89 9.41
N SER A 521 21.12 -31.22 8.47
CA SER A 521 21.21 -31.70 7.08
C SER A 521 22.57 -31.37 6.46
N SER A 522 22.88 -32.07 5.37
CA SER A 522 24.07 -31.78 4.54
C SER A 522 23.73 -30.86 3.35
N ASN A 523 22.50 -30.33 3.32
CA ASN A 523 22.05 -29.46 2.22
C ASN A 523 22.70 -28.10 2.32
N VAL A 524 23.34 -27.64 1.24
CA VAL A 524 23.87 -26.29 1.14
C VAL A 524 22.81 -25.38 0.56
N MET A 525 22.44 -24.33 1.31
CA MET A 525 21.48 -23.33 0.89
C MET A 525 22.19 -22.03 0.53
N ASN A 526 21.81 -21.49 -0.64
CA ASN A 526 22.27 -20.15 -1.06
C ASN A 526 21.41 -19.08 -0.41
N GLY A 527 22.06 -18.02 0.10
CA GLY A 527 21.39 -16.87 0.69
C GLY A 527 21.99 -15.54 0.24
N ILE A 528 21.22 -14.48 0.40
CA ILE A 528 21.64 -13.10 0.25
C ILE A 528 21.12 -12.27 1.43
N ALA A 529 22.00 -11.54 2.11
CA ALA A 529 21.66 -10.59 3.18
C ALA A 529 22.00 -9.18 2.70
N PHE A 530 21.00 -8.39 2.41
CA PHE A 530 21.16 -7.02 1.95
C PHE A 530 21.46 -6.08 3.11
N GLY A 531 22.48 -5.20 2.95
CA GLY A 531 22.82 -4.19 3.96
C GLY A 531 23.44 -4.75 5.25
N GLN A 532 23.80 -6.04 5.31
CA GLN A 532 24.22 -6.72 6.55
C GLN A 532 25.69 -7.13 6.54
N SER A 533 26.55 -6.41 5.81
CA SER A 533 27.97 -6.75 5.69
C SER A 533 28.72 -6.78 7.03
N GLN A 534 28.24 -6.07 8.04
CA GLN A 534 28.78 -6.09 9.41
C GLN A 534 28.76 -7.50 10.05
N ALA A 535 27.80 -8.36 9.68
CA ALA A 535 27.72 -9.73 10.17
C ALA A 535 28.80 -10.67 9.59
N ALA A 536 29.50 -10.26 8.52
CA ALA A 536 30.47 -11.10 7.82
C ALA A 536 31.57 -11.64 8.72
N ARG A 537 32.06 -10.83 9.68
CA ARG A 537 33.10 -11.24 10.63
C ARG A 537 32.64 -12.39 11.52
N TYR A 538 31.40 -12.32 11.99
CA TYR A 538 30.78 -13.35 12.83
C TYR A 538 30.53 -14.63 12.04
N ILE A 539 29.90 -14.52 10.87
CA ILE A 539 29.57 -15.62 9.97
C ILE A 539 30.83 -16.46 9.67
N LYS A 540 31.98 -15.82 9.37
CA LYS A 540 33.26 -16.49 9.08
C LYS A 540 33.96 -17.03 10.31
N SER A 541 33.45 -16.82 11.52
CA SER A 541 34.09 -17.28 12.76
C SER A 541 33.93 -18.78 13.04
N LYS A 542 33.21 -19.51 12.19
CA LYS A 542 32.87 -20.94 12.34
C LYS A 542 31.99 -21.25 13.57
N ARG A 543 31.35 -20.24 14.14
CA ARG A 543 30.32 -20.40 15.18
C ARG A 543 28.97 -20.56 14.53
N SER A 544 28.06 -21.24 15.22
CA SER A 544 26.66 -21.33 14.78
C SER A 544 25.93 -20.01 14.95
N PHE A 545 25.00 -19.75 14.06
CA PHE A 545 24.08 -18.62 14.10
C PHE A 545 22.70 -19.04 13.62
N ASP A 546 21.73 -18.22 13.92
CA ASP A 546 20.36 -18.41 13.50
C ASP A 546 20.01 -17.36 12.45
N ILE A 547 19.13 -17.71 11.54
CA ILE A 547 18.72 -16.83 10.44
C ILE A 547 17.21 -16.76 10.33
N VAL A 548 16.70 -15.57 10.02
CA VAL A 548 15.32 -15.34 9.57
C VAL A 548 15.34 -14.91 8.12
N TYR A 549 14.45 -15.50 7.30
CA TYR A 549 14.50 -15.33 5.86
C TYR A 549 13.15 -15.57 5.18
N THR A 550 13.02 -15.08 3.94
CA THR A 550 12.02 -15.53 2.97
C THR A 550 12.66 -16.48 1.95
N ILE A 551 11.84 -17.39 1.39
CA ILE A 551 12.27 -18.33 0.36
C ILE A 551 11.93 -17.78 -1.01
N GLU A 552 12.95 -17.44 -1.82
CA GLU A 552 12.81 -16.77 -3.10
C GLU A 552 13.40 -17.58 -4.26
N GLU A 553 13.15 -17.14 -5.48
CA GLU A 553 13.84 -17.63 -6.66
C GLU A 553 15.10 -16.81 -6.93
N ASN A 554 16.21 -17.48 -7.24
CA ASN A 554 17.43 -16.79 -7.60
C ASN A 554 17.24 -16.02 -8.92
N ILE A 555 17.41 -14.71 -8.87
CA ILE A 555 17.18 -13.81 -10.02
C ILE A 555 18.11 -14.15 -11.20
N TYR A 556 19.35 -14.59 -10.92
CA TYR A 556 20.37 -14.86 -11.93
C TYR A 556 20.36 -16.30 -12.43
N LYS A 557 19.97 -17.23 -11.57
CA LYS A 557 19.89 -18.65 -11.87
C LYS A 557 18.44 -19.13 -11.66
N ARG A 558 17.58 -18.75 -12.58
CA ARG A 558 16.15 -19.16 -12.57
C ARG A 558 16.05 -20.66 -12.32
N SER A 559 15.18 -21.08 -11.42
CA SER A 559 14.98 -22.45 -10.91
C SER A 559 15.80 -22.87 -9.68
N GLU A 560 16.76 -22.11 -9.20
CA GLU A 560 17.41 -22.35 -7.92
C GLU A 560 16.70 -21.59 -6.80
N VAL A 561 16.46 -22.25 -5.68
CA VAL A 561 15.92 -21.65 -4.46
C VAL A 561 17.04 -20.85 -3.79
N GLN A 562 16.71 -19.64 -3.35
CA GLN A 562 17.62 -18.74 -2.61
C GLN A 562 16.90 -18.19 -1.38
N LEU A 563 17.61 -18.08 -0.26
CA LEU A 563 17.12 -17.45 0.95
C LEU A 563 17.40 -15.94 0.88
N GLN A 564 16.37 -15.11 1.02
CA GLN A 564 16.58 -13.69 1.29
C GLN A 564 16.58 -13.50 2.79
N ILE A 565 17.77 -13.22 3.34
CA ILE A 565 17.98 -13.14 4.79
C ILE A 565 17.54 -11.76 5.28
N GLU A 566 16.63 -11.76 6.23
CA GLU A 566 16.12 -10.55 6.87
C GLU A 566 16.94 -10.18 8.12
N ASP A 567 17.37 -11.19 8.91
CA ASP A 567 18.21 -10.96 10.09
C ASP A 567 19.05 -12.18 10.43
N ILE A 568 20.18 -11.92 11.12
CA ILE A 568 21.17 -12.93 11.55
C ILE A 568 21.52 -12.68 13.01
N LYS A 569 21.42 -13.72 13.87
CA LYS A 569 21.81 -13.66 15.27
C LYS A 569 22.73 -14.81 15.66
N PRO A 570 23.69 -14.60 16.59
CA PRO A 570 24.41 -15.70 17.22
C PRO A 570 23.43 -16.68 17.90
N SER A 571 23.63 -18.00 17.72
CA SER A 571 22.76 -19.02 18.35
C SER A 571 22.81 -19.01 19.88
N GLU A 572 23.84 -18.42 20.48
CA GLU A 572 24.04 -18.35 21.94
C GLU A 572 23.30 -17.16 22.61
N GLU A 573 22.69 -16.28 21.82
CA GLU A 573 22.04 -15.03 22.31
C GLU A 573 20.50 -15.12 22.39
N LEU A 574 19.95 -16.35 22.32
CA LEU A 574 18.50 -16.59 22.32
C LEU A 574 18.03 -17.26 23.61
#